data_fe0c448bb51fc9f2668dea7014af4a20
#
_entry.id   fe0c448bb51fc9f2668dea7014af4a20
#
_cell.length_a   1.000
_cell.length_b   1.000
_cell.length_c   1.000
_cell.angle_alpha   90.00
_cell.angle_beta   90.00
_cell.angle_gamma   90.00
#
_symmetry.space_group_name_H-M   'P 1'
#
loop_
_entity.id
_entity.type
_entity.pdbx_description
1 polymer ?
#
loop_
_entity_poly.entity_id
_entity_poly.type
_entity_poly.pdbx_seq_one_letter_code
_entity_poly.pdbx_strand_id
1 'polypeptide(L)'
;ILWQVVDSFTIIRLLQHSGIAFKEAIIQKGIYDRGASFIQMGLIVTTTFSFVLIPLLTQAIREHNQIHMNRYANASIKITVVISTAASIGLINLLPLMNVVFFKSNHLTLTLSVYMFTVICVSLIMMNISLLQVQTSIRPIIMGVIIGILSKIILNVILIPFWGIVGASVST
;
A
#
# COMPACT_ATOMS: atom_id res chain seq x y z
N ILE A 1 3.55 7.17 0.38
CA ILE A 1 3.95 8.38 1.11
C ILE A 1 2.72 9.21 1.51
N LEU A 2 1.80 9.55 0.58
CA LEU A 2 0.62 10.39 0.90
C LEU A 2 -0.28 9.79 1.98
N TRP A 3 -0.52 8.48 1.97
CA TRP A 3 -1.34 7.83 3.02
C TRP A 3 -0.69 7.93 4.40
N GLN A 4 0.64 7.91 4.50
CA GLN A 4 1.38 8.07 5.77
C GLN A 4 1.20 9.46 6.36
N VAL A 5 1.08 10.49 5.51
CA VAL A 5 0.82 11.86 5.95
C VAL A 5 -0.59 11.94 6.57
N VAL A 6 -1.60 11.36 5.90
CA VAL A 6 -2.96 11.30 6.45
C VAL A 6 -2.97 10.57 7.81
N ASP A 7 -2.28 9.42 7.89
CA ASP A 7 -2.19 8.65 9.13
C ASP A 7 -1.51 9.42 10.26
N SER A 8 -0.49 10.22 9.94
CA SER A 8 0.21 11.00 10.95
C SER A 8 -0.67 12.04 11.65
N PHE A 9 -1.64 12.59 10.94
CA PHE A 9 -2.55 13.60 11.50
C PHE A 9 -3.83 13.00 12.09
N THR A 10 -4.26 11.83 11.62
CA THR A 10 -5.59 11.29 11.98
C THR A 10 -5.54 10.20 13.05
N ILE A 11 -4.58 9.27 12.99
CA ILE A 11 -4.60 8.07 13.86
C ILE A 11 -4.56 8.41 15.34
N ILE A 12 -3.61 9.24 15.78
CA ILE A 12 -3.45 9.55 17.21
C ILE A 12 -4.70 10.24 17.75
N ARG A 13 -5.25 11.22 17.02
CA ARG A 13 -6.45 11.96 17.44
C ARG A 13 -7.67 11.05 17.52
N LEU A 14 -7.86 10.16 16.54
CA LEU A 14 -9.00 9.26 16.51
C LEU A 14 -8.90 8.17 17.56
N LEU A 15 -7.70 7.64 17.85
CA LEU A 15 -7.47 6.70 18.96
C LEU A 15 -7.76 7.34 20.31
N GLN A 16 -7.37 8.60 20.51
CA GLN A 16 -7.73 9.33 21.75
C GLN A 16 -9.23 9.55 21.88
N HIS A 17 -9.91 9.85 20.77
CA HIS A 17 -11.37 10.01 20.75
C HIS A 17 -12.11 8.69 21.08
N SER A 18 -11.45 7.55 20.82
CA SER A 18 -11.95 6.20 21.19
C SER A 18 -11.64 5.82 22.64
N GLY A 19 -11.13 6.74 23.47
CA GLY A 19 -10.85 6.51 24.89
C GLY A 19 -9.47 5.91 25.19
N ILE A 20 -8.57 5.78 24.20
CA ILE A 20 -7.21 5.28 24.40
C ILE A 20 -6.32 6.41 24.95
N ALA A 21 -5.55 6.13 26.01
CA ALA A 21 -4.63 7.09 26.60
C ALA A 21 -3.59 7.57 25.56
N PHE A 22 -3.24 8.85 25.59
CA PHE A 22 -2.30 9.47 24.61
C PHE A 22 -0.99 8.70 24.46
N LYS A 23 -0.41 8.27 25.59
CA LYS A 23 0.84 7.49 25.61
C LYS A 23 0.68 6.16 24.88
N GLU A 24 -0.43 5.48 25.05
CA GLU A 24 -0.72 4.21 24.39
C GLU A 24 -1.02 4.41 22.90
N ALA A 25 -1.75 5.45 22.52
CA ALA A 25 -2.00 5.81 21.13
C ALA A 25 -0.70 6.07 20.35
N ILE A 26 0.29 6.73 20.98
CA ILE A 26 1.62 6.94 20.38
C ILE A 26 2.35 5.60 20.20
N ILE A 27 2.30 4.70 21.18
CA ILE A 27 2.96 3.39 21.08
C ILE A 27 2.33 2.56 19.95
N GLN A 28 1.00 2.50 19.90
CA GLN A 28 0.28 1.78 18.83
C GLN A 28 0.58 2.35 17.46
N LYS A 29 0.59 3.69 17.32
CA LYS A 29 0.98 4.36 16.09
C LYS A 29 2.43 4.03 15.69
N GLY A 30 3.36 4.02 16.64
CA GLY A 30 4.76 3.66 16.38
C GLY A 30 4.90 2.22 15.88
N ILE A 31 4.13 1.27 16.41
CA ILE A 31 4.12 -0.11 15.93
C ILE A 31 3.50 -0.18 14.52
N TYR A 32 2.42 0.55 14.27
CA TYR A 32 1.81 0.64 12.94
C TYR A 32 2.80 1.20 11.90
N ASP A 33 3.56 2.25 12.23
CA ASP A 33 4.54 2.87 11.34
C ASP A 33 5.70 1.91 10.97
N ARG A 34 6.03 0.95 11.84
CA ARG A 34 6.97 -0.13 11.50
C ARG A 34 6.46 -0.99 10.35
N GLY A 35 5.15 -1.23 10.28
CA GLY A 35 4.50 -1.93 9.17
C GLY A 35 4.75 -1.26 7.82
N ALA A 36 4.82 0.07 7.77
CA ALA A 36 5.13 0.80 6.55
C ALA A 36 6.52 0.45 5.97
N SER A 37 7.50 0.18 6.84
CA SER A 37 8.85 -0.26 6.40
C SER A 37 8.80 -1.66 5.77
N PHE A 38 8.01 -2.57 6.33
CA PHE A 38 7.83 -3.91 5.75
C PHE A 38 7.10 -3.85 4.40
N ILE A 39 6.07 -3.00 4.29
CA ILE A 39 5.39 -2.76 3.01
C ILE A 39 6.38 -2.24 1.97
N GLN A 40 7.24 -1.29 2.32
CA GLN A 40 8.25 -0.76 1.41
C GLN A 40 9.19 -1.86 0.90
N MET A 41 9.61 -2.80 1.75
CA MET A 41 10.40 -3.97 1.34
C MET A 41 9.62 -4.83 0.32
N GLY A 42 8.35 -5.09 0.55
CA GLY A 42 7.51 -5.84 -0.38
C GLY A 42 7.31 -5.12 -1.72
N LEU A 43 7.27 -3.79 -1.72
CA LEU A 43 7.07 -2.99 -2.91
C LEU A 43 8.32 -2.86 -3.79
N ILE A 44 9.54 -3.10 -3.27
CA ILE A 44 10.79 -2.99 -4.04
C ILE A 44 10.72 -3.84 -5.32
N VAL A 45 10.25 -5.08 -5.20
CA VAL A 45 10.17 -6.00 -6.35
C VAL A 45 9.19 -5.46 -7.40
N THR A 46 8.02 -4.99 -6.97
CA THR A 46 6.98 -4.47 -7.87
C THR A 46 7.41 -3.18 -8.56
N THR A 47 8.05 -2.27 -7.82
CA THR A 47 8.54 -1.00 -8.40
C THR A 47 9.65 -1.25 -9.41
N THR A 48 10.59 -2.14 -9.11
CA THR A 48 11.65 -2.53 -10.04
C THR A 48 11.06 -3.12 -11.33
N PHE A 49 10.06 -4.01 -11.20
CA PHE A 49 9.38 -4.59 -12.35
C PHE A 49 8.67 -3.52 -13.21
N SER A 50 8.01 -2.54 -12.56
CA SER A 50 7.37 -1.43 -13.27
C SER A 50 8.37 -0.62 -14.09
N PHE A 51 9.58 -0.36 -13.59
CA PHE A 51 10.63 0.36 -14.33
C PHE A 51 11.11 -0.39 -15.58
N VAL A 52 11.14 -1.71 -15.54
CA VAL A 52 11.51 -2.53 -16.71
C VAL A 52 10.41 -2.53 -17.77
N LEU A 53 9.15 -2.46 -17.36
CA LEU A 53 8.00 -2.51 -18.26
C LEU A 53 7.72 -1.20 -18.98
N ILE A 54 7.98 -0.05 -18.38
CA ILE A 54 7.73 1.28 -18.97
C ILE A 54 8.37 1.41 -20.36
N PRO A 55 9.66 1.07 -20.59
CA PRO A 55 10.26 1.15 -21.91
C PRO A 55 9.59 0.25 -22.96
N LEU A 56 9.22 -0.98 -22.58
CA LEU A 56 8.56 -1.94 -23.46
C LEU A 56 7.18 -1.46 -23.90
N LEU A 57 6.42 -0.91 -22.97
CA LEU A 57 5.10 -0.32 -23.25
C LEU A 57 5.24 0.92 -24.13
N THR A 58 6.23 1.78 -23.86
CA THR A 58 6.48 2.99 -24.65
C THR A 58 6.86 2.63 -26.10
N GLN A 59 7.66 1.58 -26.30
CA GLN A 59 7.99 1.09 -27.62
C GLN A 59 6.75 0.60 -28.38
N ALA A 60 5.90 -0.21 -27.74
CA ALA A 60 4.67 -0.72 -28.35
C ALA A 60 3.71 0.41 -28.78
N ILE A 61 3.65 1.51 -28.01
CA ILE A 61 2.87 2.69 -28.36
C ILE A 61 3.46 3.41 -29.56
N ARG A 62 4.79 3.60 -29.61
CA ARG A 62 5.47 4.26 -30.75
C ARG A 62 5.28 3.49 -32.06
N GLU A 63 5.24 2.17 -31.98
CA GLU A 63 4.99 1.28 -33.13
C GLU A 63 3.51 1.23 -33.53
N HIS A 64 2.61 1.98 -32.84
CA HIS A 64 1.16 1.95 -33.02
C HIS A 64 0.55 0.54 -32.97
N ASN A 65 1.22 -0.39 -32.28
CA ASN A 65 0.79 -1.78 -32.18
C ASN A 65 -0.08 -2.02 -30.95
N GLN A 66 -1.38 -1.80 -31.11
CA GLN A 66 -2.38 -1.99 -30.04
C GLN A 66 -2.42 -3.42 -29.49
N ILE A 67 -2.14 -4.42 -30.33
CA ILE A 67 -2.14 -5.83 -29.93
C ILE A 67 -0.99 -6.08 -28.94
N HIS A 68 0.21 -5.62 -29.26
CA HIS A 68 1.37 -5.74 -28.38
C HIS A 68 1.18 -4.94 -27.09
N MET A 69 0.64 -3.72 -27.18
CA MET A 69 0.35 -2.89 -26.00
C MET A 69 -0.62 -3.59 -25.03
N ASN A 70 -1.74 -4.12 -25.54
CA ASN A 70 -2.71 -4.85 -24.71
C ASN A 70 -2.11 -6.14 -24.12
N ARG A 71 -1.30 -6.84 -24.88
CA ARG A 71 -0.60 -8.05 -24.41
C ARG A 71 0.36 -7.74 -23.28
N TYR A 72 1.20 -6.71 -23.41
CA TYR A 72 2.13 -6.28 -22.37
C TYR A 72 1.40 -5.76 -21.13
N ALA A 73 0.37 -4.94 -21.30
CA ALA A 73 -0.42 -4.43 -20.18
C ALA A 73 -1.07 -5.57 -19.38
N ASN A 74 -1.73 -6.51 -20.05
CA ASN A 74 -2.38 -7.65 -19.40
C ASN A 74 -1.36 -8.59 -18.73
N ALA A 75 -0.22 -8.85 -19.38
CA ALA A 75 0.85 -9.66 -18.78
C ALA A 75 1.41 -8.97 -17.53
N SER A 76 1.62 -7.66 -17.59
CA SER A 76 2.13 -6.85 -16.48
C SER A 76 1.23 -6.90 -15.26
N ILE A 77 -0.07 -6.74 -15.45
CA ILE A 77 -1.06 -6.83 -14.36
C ILE A 77 -1.03 -8.23 -13.74
N LYS A 78 -1.06 -9.29 -14.56
CA LYS A 78 -1.02 -10.67 -14.07
C LYS A 78 0.23 -10.96 -13.26
N ILE A 79 1.40 -10.58 -13.76
CA ILE A 79 2.68 -10.78 -13.08
C ILE A 79 2.72 -9.97 -11.77
N THR A 80 2.23 -8.72 -11.79
CA THR A 80 2.14 -7.88 -10.58
C THR A 80 1.27 -8.55 -9.52
N VAL A 81 0.10 -9.09 -9.87
CA VAL A 81 -0.77 -9.80 -8.94
C VAL A 81 -0.05 -11.00 -8.32
N VAL A 82 0.61 -11.83 -9.14
CA VAL A 82 1.34 -13.01 -8.63
C VAL A 82 2.47 -12.62 -7.70
N ILE A 83 3.32 -11.67 -8.11
CA ILE A 83 4.47 -11.23 -7.31
C ILE A 83 4.01 -10.57 -6.01
N SER A 84 3.05 -9.64 -6.07
CA SER A 84 2.59 -8.92 -4.89
C SER A 84 1.85 -9.82 -3.90
N THR A 85 1.11 -10.81 -4.39
CA THR A 85 0.46 -11.81 -3.55
C THR A 85 1.49 -12.70 -2.86
N ALA A 86 2.49 -13.18 -3.60
CA ALA A 86 3.59 -13.96 -3.02
C ALA A 86 4.38 -13.14 -1.98
N ALA A 87 4.67 -11.87 -2.27
CA ALA A 87 5.36 -10.96 -1.35
C ALA A 87 4.51 -10.71 -0.09
N SER A 88 3.21 -10.46 -0.23
CA SER A 88 2.30 -10.24 0.90
C SER A 88 2.22 -11.48 1.81
N ILE A 89 2.02 -12.66 1.23
CA ILE A 89 1.99 -13.93 1.99
C ILE A 89 3.33 -14.19 2.66
N GLY A 90 4.44 -13.97 1.96
CA GLY A 90 5.78 -14.12 2.50
C GLY A 90 6.02 -13.19 3.70
N LEU A 91 5.63 -11.91 3.59
CA LEU A 91 5.74 -10.94 4.68
C LEU A 91 4.86 -11.32 5.87
N ILE A 92 3.61 -11.77 5.64
CA ILE A 92 2.72 -12.21 6.73
C ILE A 92 3.34 -13.39 7.50
N ASN A 93 3.91 -14.37 6.80
CA ASN A 93 4.55 -15.52 7.45
C ASN A 93 5.85 -15.16 8.18
N LEU A 94 6.63 -14.24 7.64
CA LEU A 94 7.89 -13.77 8.25
C LEU A 94 7.67 -12.73 9.35
N LEU A 95 6.50 -12.09 9.38
CA LEU A 95 6.21 -10.97 10.28
C LEU A 95 6.47 -11.28 11.76
N PRO A 96 6.02 -12.43 12.32
CA PRO A 96 6.28 -12.74 13.74
C PRO A 96 7.79 -12.79 14.05
N LEU A 97 8.56 -13.44 13.17
CA LEU A 97 10.01 -13.52 13.30
C LEU A 97 10.67 -12.15 13.18
N MET A 98 10.32 -11.39 12.16
CA MET A 98 10.84 -10.04 11.92
C MET A 98 10.51 -9.09 13.07
N ASN A 99 9.28 -9.18 13.60
CA ASN A 99 8.84 -8.32 14.70
C ASN A 99 9.65 -8.60 15.99
N VAL A 100 9.95 -9.86 16.26
CA VAL A 100 10.82 -10.25 17.39
C VAL A 100 12.27 -9.83 17.16
N VAL A 101 12.83 -10.12 15.99
CA VAL A 101 14.24 -9.85 15.67
C VAL A 101 14.53 -8.35 15.63
N PHE A 102 13.72 -7.56 14.95
CA PHE A 102 13.98 -6.13 14.78
C PHE A 102 13.44 -5.26 15.93
N PHE A 103 12.34 -5.68 16.57
CA PHE A 103 11.65 -4.81 17.52
C PHE A 103 11.46 -5.42 18.91
N LYS A 104 11.87 -6.68 19.11
CA LYS A 104 11.79 -7.41 20.38
C LYS A 104 10.37 -7.35 20.99
N SER A 105 9.33 -7.38 20.16
CA SER A 105 7.93 -7.30 20.58
C SER A 105 7.03 -8.13 19.67
N ASN A 106 5.98 -8.72 20.26
CA ASN A 106 4.93 -9.45 19.53
C ASN A 106 3.60 -8.69 19.49
N HIS A 107 3.61 -7.41 19.89
CA HIS A 107 2.39 -6.61 19.94
C HIS A 107 1.88 -6.27 18.54
N LEU A 108 0.56 -6.28 18.38
CA LEU A 108 -0.16 -5.90 17.16
C LEU A 108 0.21 -6.72 15.91
N THR A 109 0.62 -7.98 16.05
CA THR A 109 0.94 -8.85 14.92
C THR A 109 -0.24 -8.99 13.96
N LEU A 110 -1.48 -9.09 14.47
CA LEU A 110 -2.68 -9.15 13.65
C LEU A 110 -2.87 -7.86 12.84
N THR A 111 -2.72 -6.69 13.46
CA THR A 111 -2.79 -5.39 12.78
C THR A 111 -1.77 -5.29 11.65
N LEU A 112 -0.55 -5.70 11.92
CA LEU A 112 0.53 -5.70 10.93
C LEU A 112 0.28 -6.73 9.82
N SER A 113 -0.27 -7.90 10.13
CA SER A 113 -0.63 -8.90 9.10
C SER A 113 -1.70 -8.38 8.15
N VAL A 114 -2.75 -7.75 8.67
CA VAL A 114 -3.77 -7.08 7.85
C VAL A 114 -3.13 -5.99 7.00
N TYR A 115 -2.22 -5.22 7.58
CA TYR A 115 -1.51 -4.15 6.89
C TYR A 115 -0.63 -4.68 5.74
N MET A 116 -0.11 -5.91 5.80
CA MET A 116 0.67 -6.50 4.70
C MET A 116 -0.16 -6.72 3.42
N PHE A 117 -1.48 -6.87 3.51
CA PHE A 117 -2.34 -6.92 2.30
C PHE A 117 -2.27 -5.64 1.48
N THR A 118 -1.91 -4.51 2.07
CA THR A 118 -1.66 -3.25 1.38
C THR A 118 -0.61 -3.38 0.27
N VAL A 119 0.34 -4.31 0.41
CA VAL A 119 1.36 -4.59 -0.63
C VAL A 119 0.70 -4.95 -1.96
N ILE A 120 -0.36 -5.77 -1.95
CA ILE A 120 -1.08 -6.16 -3.17
C ILE A 120 -1.76 -4.94 -3.78
N CYS A 121 -2.51 -4.18 -2.98
CA CYS A 121 -3.27 -3.02 -3.44
C CYS A 121 -2.34 -1.93 -4.01
N VAL A 122 -1.28 -1.59 -3.26
CA VAL A 122 -0.32 -0.55 -3.68
C VAL A 122 0.46 -0.99 -4.92
N SER A 123 0.83 -2.28 -5.02
CA SER A 123 1.48 -2.82 -6.21
C SER A 123 0.62 -2.68 -7.46
N LEU A 124 -0.68 -2.99 -7.34
CA LEU A 124 -1.64 -2.81 -8.44
C LEU A 124 -1.83 -1.34 -8.80
N ILE A 125 -1.92 -0.46 -7.82
CA ILE A 125 -2.01 0.99 -8.05
C ILE A 125 -0.77 1.49 -8.78
N MET A 126 0.43 1.13 -8.31
CA MET A 126 1.69 1.52 -8.95
C MET A 126 1.77 1.04 -10.40
N MET A 127 1.35 -0.21 -10.65
CA MET A 127 1.33 -0.77 -12.01
C MET A 127 0.34 0.00 -12.91
N ASN A 128 -0.87 0.27 -12.43
CA ASN A 128 -1.86 1.06 -13.19
C ASN A 128 -1.38 2.49 -13.46
N ILE A 129 -0.73 3.14 -12.48
CA ILE A 129 -0.14 4.47 -12.66
C ILE A 129 0.92 4.41 -13.77
N SER A 130 1.80 3.39 -13.77
CA SER A 130 2.83 3.23 -14.80
C SER A 130 2.21 3.07 -16.20
N LEU A 131 1.14 2.29 -16.33
CA LEU A 131 0.40 2.12 -17.59
C LEU A 131 -0.23 3.45 -18.06
N LEU A 132 -0.83 4.22 -17.17
CA LEU A 132 -1.43 5.51 -17.49
C LEU A 132 -0.39 6.59 -17.85
N GLN A 133 0.79 6.56 -17.20
CA GLN A 133 1.88 7.48 -17.51
C GLN A 133 2.39 7.29 -18.94
N VAL A 134 2.49 6.05 -19.40
CA VAL A 134 2.91 5.74 -20.77
C VAL A 134 1.89 6.23 -21.79
N GLN A 135 0.59 6.27 -21.43
CA GLN A 135 -0.49 6.82 -22.26
C GLN A 135 -0.60 8.35 -22.20
N THR A 136 0.32 9.03 -21.51
CA THR A 136 0.33 10.49 -21.32
C THR A 136 -0.93 11.09 -20.67
N SER A 137 -1.73 10.29 -20.02
CA SER A 137 -2.96 10.72 -19.33
C SER A 137 -2.71 11.02 -17.87
N ILE A 138 -2.45 12.29 -17.53
CA ILE A 138 -2.19 12.70 -16.13
C ILE A 138 -3.49 12.91 -15.34
N ARG A 139 -4.57 13.34 -15.99
CA ARG A 139 -5.86 13.67 -15.33
C ARG A 139 -6.43 12.52 -14.49
N PRO A 140 -6.57 11.28 -15.00
CA PRO A 140 -7.11 10.17 -14.20
C PRO A 140 -6.22 9.82 -13.01
N ILE A 141 -4.91 10.02 -13.10
CA ILE A 141 -3.97 9.78 -11.99
C ILE A 141 -4.26 10.78 -10.85
N ILE A 142 -4.36 12.07 -11.17
CA ILE A 142 -4.65 13.12 -10.17
C ILE A 142 -6.02 12.87 -9.52
N MET A 143 -7.05 12.59 -10.31
CA MET A 143 -8.38 12.28 -9.78
C MET A 143 -8.36 11.05 -8.87
N GLY A 144 -7.68 9.98 -9.27
CA GLY A 144 -7.52 8.77 -8.45
C GLY A 144 -6.83 9.05 -7.11
N VAL A 145 -5.78 9.88 -7.10
CA VAL A 145 -5.08 10.27 -5.87
C VAL A 145 -6.00 11.07 -4.95
N ILE A 146 -6.75 12.04 -5.47
CA ILE A 146 -7.68 12.86 -4.67
C ILE A 146 -8.77 11.97 -4.07
N ILE A 147 -9.40 11.12 -4.87
CA ILE A 147 -10.44 10.19 -4.40
C ILE A 147 -9.87 9.24 -3.35
N GLY A 148 -8.67 8.70 -3.57
CA GLY A 148 -7.99 7.80 -2.62
C GLY A 148 -7.74 8.47 -1.28
N ILE A 149 -7.25 9.72 -1.26
CA ILE A 149 -7.02 10.48 -0.02
C ILE A 149 -8.34 10.74 0.71
N LEU A 150 -9.37 11.19 0.00
CA LEU A 150 -10.69 11.45 0.60
C LEU A 150 -11.30 10.17 1.17
N SER A 151 -11.28 9.07 0.41
CA SER A 151 -11.76 7.76 0.88
C SER A 151 -11.01 7.30 2.13
N LYS A 152 -9.69 7.45 2.16
CA LYS A 152 -8.88 7.08 3.33
C LYS A 152 -9.24 7.92 4.57
N ILE A 153 -9.43 9.22 4.43
CA ILE A 153 -9.84 10.07 5.56
C ILE A 153 -11.20 9.62 6.10
N ILE A 154 -12.18 9.37 5.22
CA ILE A 154 -13.51 8.92 5.59
C ILE A 154 -13.43 7.55 6.29
N LEU A 155 -12.70 6.60 5.72
CA LEU A 155 -12.53 5.26 6.31
C LEU A 155 -11.80 5.32 7.66
N ASN A 156 -10.78 6.15 7.83
CA ASN A 156 -10.13 6.35 9.11
C ASN A 156 -11.12 6.86 10.17
N VAL A 157 -11.93 7.86 9.83
CA VAL A 157 -12.91 8.44 10.76
C VAL A 157 -13.97 7.41 11.18
N ILE A 158 -14.33 6.49 10.28
CA ILE A 158 -15.34 5.46 10.56
C ILE A 158 -14.71 4.25 11.27
N LEU A 159 -13.62 3.70 10.75
CA LEU A 159 -13.10 2.41 11.23
C LEU A 159 -12.26 2.52 12.50
N ILE A 160 -11.51 3.59 12.71
CA ILE A 160 -10.66 3.72 13.89
C ILE A 160 -11.47 3.75 15.20
N PRO A 161 -12.61 4.47 15.31
CA PRO A 161 -13.42 4.42 16.52
C PRO A 161 -13.99 3.04 16.84
N PHE A 162 -14.26 2.20 15.83
CA PHE A 162 -14.84 0.85 16.04
C PHE A 162 -13.77 -0.23 16.24
N TRP A 163 -12.67 -0.18 15.49
CA TRP A 163 -11.67 -1.24 15.46
C TRP A 163 -10.27 -0.80 15.92
N GLY A 164 -10.15 0.42 16.46
CA GLY A 164 -8.88 0.96 16.91
C GLY A 164 -7.82 1.00 15.77
N ILE A 165 -6.60 0.64 16.11
CA ILE A 165 -5.47 0.66 15.15
C ILE A 165 -5.63 -0.37 14.01
N VAL A 166 -6.42 -1.44 14.20
CA VAL A 166 -6.77 -2.38 13.12
C VAL A 166 -7.58 -1.68 12.04
N GLY A 167 -8.48 -0.76 12.44
CA GLY A 167 -9.25 0.07 11.53
C GLY A 167 -8.36 0.92 10.62
N ALA A 168 -7.24 1.44 11.13
CA ALA A 168 -6.26 2.16 10.34
C ALA A 168 -5.57 1.25 9.29
N SER A 169 -5.31 -0.02 9.64
CA SER A 169 -4.73 -1.00 8.70
C SER A 169 -5.69 -1.36 7.57
N VAL A 170 -6.97 -1.48 7.87
CA VAL A 170 -8.01 -1.81 6.88
C VAL A 170 -8.30 -0.63 5.96
N SER A 171 -8.21 0.60 6.47
CA SER A 171 -8.44 1.82 5.67
C SER A 171 -7.32 2.12 4.66
N THR A 172 -6.16 1.48 4.82
CA THR A 172 -4.99 1.68 3.94
C THR A 172 -4.98 0.75 2.77
#